data_3860094e1f6b9dd95b0d63905f2c8e0d
#
_entry.id   3860094e1f6b9dd95b0d63905f2c8e0d
#
_cell.length_a   1.000
_cell.length_b   1.000
_cell.length_c   1.000
_cell.angle_alpha   90.00
_cell.angle_beta   90.00
_cell.angle_gamma   90.00
#
_symmetry.space_group_name_H-M   'P 1'
#
loop_
_entity.id
_entity.type
_entity.pdbx_description
1 polymer ?
#
loop_
_entity_poly.entity_id
_entity_poly.type
_entity_poly.pdbx_seq_one_letter_code
_entity_poly.pdbx_strand_id
1 'polypeptide(L)'
;MPPYRNYIYEYHAKITSGEIIAGKWIKKIYAIIINGLQKQEYFFNAKAANKAIRFIENFCHHSKGRNDLIKLELWQKAIVSVIFGIQDAEKIRIFREIFIVIGRKNGKSLFASAIIAYMAYLEPEYGQEIYCLAPKLDQAALVYDGFYQMVQAEDELAELAKKRRSDIYIAESNTVIKPIAFNAKKSDGFNPQLVVCDEMAAWSGDAGLKQYEVMKSALGARTQPMILSISTAGYINDSIYDELMKRSTSFLKGNSKERRLLPFLYMIDDVEKWNDIDELKKANPNMGVSVKESFFMDEIAVAEGSLSKKAEFLTKYCNIKQNSSIAWLEYQTVENAGVEKTLEDFRDCYAVGGIDLSQTTDLTAASVVI
;
A
#
# COMPACT_ATOMS: atom_id res chain seq x y z
N MET A 1 -13.08 31.25 -8.59
CA MET A 1 -12.40 29.98 -8.32
C MET A 1 -12.85 28.96 -9.35
N PRO A 2 -11.98 28.11 -9.92
CA PRO A 2 -12.43 27.06 -10.80
C PRO A 2 -13.42 26.15 -10.06
N PRO A 3 -14.43 25.57 -10.74
CA PRO A 3 -15.43 24.71 -10.11
C PRO A 3 -14.75 23.50 -9.46
N TYR A 4 -15.34 22.98 -8.38
CA TYR A 4 -14.88 21.75 -7.75
C TYR A 4 -15.09 20.56 -8.71
N ARG A 5 -14.03 19.77 -8.89
CA ARG A 5 -14.06 18.59 -9.78
C ARG A 5 -14.31 17.32 -8.95
N ASN A 6 -14.97 16.37 -9.59
CA ASN A 6 -15.16 15.03 -9.02
C ASN A 6 -14.23 14.04 -9.74
N TYR A 7 -13.03 13.89 -9.23
CA TYR A 7 -12.02 12.99 -9.80
C TYR A 7 -12.35 11.51 -9.61
N ILE A 8 -13.26 11.15 -8.71
CA ILE A 8 -13.74 9.76 -8.55
C ILE A 8 -14.49 9.34 -9.80
N TYR A 9 -15.48 10.14 -10.22
CA TYR A 9 -16.25 9.87 -11.44
C TYR A 9 -15.39 9.98 -12.70
N GLU A 10 -14.51 10.95 -12.77
CA GLU A 10 -13.61 11.14 -13.92
C GLU A 10 -12.70 9.92 -14.11
N TYR A 11 -12.04 9.47 -13.04
CA TYR A 11 -11.16 8.30 -13.11
C TYR A 11 -11.94 7.02 -13.38
N HIS A 12 -13.09 6.82 -12.71
CA HIS A 12 -13.95 5.66 -12.95
C HIS A 12 -14.42 5.58 -14.40
N ALA A 13 -14.85 6.69 -15.01
CA ALA A 13 -15.27 6.72 -16.39
C ALA A 13 -14.15 6.29 -17.35
N LYS A 14 -12.92 6.79 -17.14
CA LYS A 14 -11.76 6.49 -17.97
C LYS A 14 -11.28 5.04 -17.83
N ILE A 15 -11.29 4.45 -16.62
CA ILE A 15 -10.92 3.03 -16.44
C ILE A 15 -12.03 2.08 -16.94
N THR A 16 -13.28 2.54 -16.97
CA THR A 16 -14.40 1.74 -17.48
C THR A 16 -14.45 1.75 -19.00
N SER A 17 -14.17 2.91 -19.61
CA SER A 17 -14.08 3.02 -21.09
C SER A 17 -12.83 2.36 -21.68
N GLY A 18 -11.82 2.06 -20.86
CA GLY A 18 -10.52 1.55 -21.32
C GLY A 18 -9.54 2.63 -21.76
N GLU A 19 -9.88 3.93 -21.63
CA GLU A 19 -8.95 5.03 -21.89
C GLU A 19 -7.73 4.98 -20.96
N ILE A 20 -7.95 4.54 -19.72
CA ILE A 20 -6.89 4.22 -18.76
C ILE A 20 -6.95 2.73 -18.45
N ILE A 21 -5.82 2.06 -18.63
CA ILE A 21 -5.68 0.65 -18.30
C ILE A 21 -5.62 0.50 -16.78
N ALA A 22 -6.52 -0.30 -16.22
CA ALA A 22 -6.58 -0.58 -14.79
C ALA A 22 -6.98 -2.04 -14.52
N GLY A 23 -6.40 -2.64 -13.47
CA GLY A 23 -6.68 -4.00 -13.06
C GLY A 23 -8.08 -4.17 -12.45
N LYS A 24 -8.51 -5.43 -12.36
CA LYS A 24 -9.84 -5.82 -11.85
C LYS A 24 -10.16 -5.25 -10.47
N TRP A 25 -9.19 -5.18 -9.57
CA TRP A 25 -9.40 -4.69 -8.21
C TRP A 25 -9.62 -3.19 -8.15
N ILE A 26 -8.90 -2.41 -8.98
CA ILE A 26 -9.10 -0.96 -9.09
C ILE A 26 -10.47 -0.66 -9.71
N LYS A 27 -10.85 -1.35 -10.79
CA LYS A 27 -12.20 -1.23 -11.35
C LYS A 27 -13.27 -1.55 -10.31
N LYS A 28 -13.06 -2.60 -9.51
CA LYS A 28 -13.98 -3.06 -8.48
C LYS A 28 -14.16 -2.06 -7.35
N ILE A 29 -13.07 -1.50 -6.79
CA ILE A 29 -13.17 -0.53 -5.69
C ILE A 29 -13.91 0.75 -6.12
N TYR A 30 -13.60 1.29 -7.31
CA TYR A 30 -14.32 2.48 -7.79
C TYR A 30 -15.79 2.20 -8.09
N ALA A 31 -16.13 1.01 -8.62
CA ALA A 31 -17.52 0.61 -8.79
C ALA A 31 -18.27 0.51 -7.44
N ILE A 32 -17.65 -0.04 -6.39
CA ILE A 32 -18.19 -0.09 -5.03
C ILE A 32 -18.43 1.33 -4.49
N ILE A 33 -17.45 2.23 -4.63
CA ILE A 33 -17.56 3.61 -4.15
C ILE A 33 -18.71 4.33 -4.86
N ILE A 34 -18.81 4.22 -6.18
CA ILE A 34 -19.88 4.87 -6.95
C ILE A 34 -21.27 4.31 -6.59
N ASN A 35 -21.37 2.99 -6.44
CA ASN A 35 -22.61 2.36 -6.01
C ASN A 35 -23.06 2.86 -4.62
N GLY A 36 -22.13 2.97 -3.66
CA GLY A 36 -22.43 3.52 -2.34
C GLY A 36 -22.87 4.99 -2.38
N LEU A 37 -22.27 5.82 -3.25
CA LEU A 37 -22.72 7.19 -3.50
C LEU A 37 -24.13 7.23 -4.09
N GLN A 38 -24.43 6.37 -5.05
CA GLN A 38 -25.77 6.28 -5.66
C GLN A 38 -26.83 5.81 -4.67
N LYS A 39 -26.47 4.91 -3.77
CA LYS A 39 -27.35 4.41 -2.69
C LYS A 39 -27.44 5.34 -1.50
N GLN A 40 -26.69 6.46 -1.51
CA GLN A 40 -26.60 7.40 -0.39
C GLN A 40 -26.11 6.77 0.92
N GLU A 41 -25.28 5.73 0.83
CA GLU A 41 -24.61 5.13 2.01
C GLU A 41 -23.59 6.10 2.62
N TYR A 42 -23.08 7.04 1.81
CA TYR A 42 -22.21 8.14 2.14
C TYR A 42 -22.30 9.24 1.07
N PHE A 43 -21.70 10.40 1.32
CA PHE A 43 -21.78 11.56 0.47
C PHE A 43 -20.40 11.98 -0.04
N PHE A 44 -20.35 12.65 -1.19
CA PHE A 44 -19.12 13.22 -1.72
C PHE A 44 -19.03 14.72 -1.41
N ASN A 45 -18.09 15.10 -0.55
CA ASN A 45 -17.74 16.47 -0.25
C ASN A 45 -16.65 16.96 -1.22
N ALA A 46 -17.04 17.52 -2.36
CA ALA A 46 -16.13 18.03 -3.38
C ALA A 46 -15.20 19.12 -2.85
N LYS A 47 -15.66 19.96 -1.89
CA LYS A 47 -14.83 21.00 -1.27
C LYS A 47 -13.68 20.40 -0.48
N ALA A 48 -13.93 19.39 0.34
CA ALA A 48 -12.91 18.71 1.15
C ALA A 48 -11.89 18.00 0.25
N ALA A 49 -12.35 17.25 -0.75
CA ALA A 49 -11.50 16.56 -1.72
C ALA A 49 -10.58 17.53 -2.48
N ASN A 50 -11.16 18.59 -3.05
CA ASN A 50 -10.38 19.55 -3.83
C ASN A 50 -9.47 20.43 -2.94
N LYS A 51 -9.82 20.65 -1.65
CA LYS A 51 -8.93 21.33 -0.70
C LYS A 51 -7.63 20.56 -0.53
N ALA A 52 -7.71 19.23 -0.32
CA ALA A 52 -6.53 18.37 -0.17
C ALA A 52 -5.68 18.35 -1.44
N ILE A 53 -6.29 18.17 -2.61
CA ILE A 53 -5.59 18.17 -3.90
C ILE A 53 -4.87 19.50 -4.15
N ARG A 54 -5.57 20.63 -3.94
CA ARG A 54 -4.99 21.97 -4.15
C ARG A 54 -3.85 22.25 -3.19
N PHE A 55 -3.97 21.84 -1.94
CA PHE A 55 -2.87 21.97 -1.00
C PHE A 55 -1.63 21.22 -1.49
N ILE A 56 -1.79 19.95 -1.87
CA ILE A 56 -0.67 19.15 -2.35
C ILE A 56 -0.04 19.76 -3.61
N GLU A 57 -0.85 20.22 -4.57
CA GLU A 57 -0.34 20.76 -5.83
C GLU A 57 0.23 22.19 -5.73
N ASN A 58 -0.07 22.94 -4.66
CA ASN A 58 0.40 24.31 -4.48
C ASN A 58 1.51 24.47 -3.43
N PHE A 59 1.66 23.50 -2.52
CA PHE A 59 2.59 23.62 -1.40
C PHE A 59 3.55 22.43 -1.22
N CYS A 60 3.31 21.30 -1.91
CA CYS A 60 4.16 20.14 -1.77
C CYS A 60 5.14 20.04 -2.94
N HIS A 61 6.42 19.95 -2.61
CA HIS A 61 7.52 19.87 -3.57
C HIS A 61 8.05 18.44 -3.70
N HIS A 62 8.63 18.14 -4.86
CA HIS A 62 9.45 16.95 -4.99
C HIS A 62 10.72 17.10 -4.13
N SER A 63 11.09 16.05 -3.41
CA SER A 63 12.26 16.06 -2.52
C SER A 63 13.49 15.31 -3.08
N LYS A 64 13.35 14.66 -4.24
CA LYS A 64 14.42 13.87 -4.87
C LYS A 64 14.41 14.05 -6.38
N GLY A 65 15.60 14.30 -6.94
CA GLY A 65 15.81 14.46 -8.39
C GLY A 65 15.34 15.80 -8.97
N ARG A 66 14.38 16.45 -8.34
CA ARG A 66 13.85 17.78 -8.69
C ARG A 66 13.18 18.40 -7.45
N ASN A 67 12.89 19.69 -7.47
CA ASN A 67 12.29 20.43 -6.35
C ASN A 67 11.04 21.27 -6.76
N ASP A 68 10.50 21.03 -7.95
CA ASP A 68 9.26 21.69 -8.40
C ASP A 68 8.03 21.14 -7.65
N LEU A 69 6.93 21.88 -7.72
CA LEU A 69 5.65 21.50 -7.13
C LEU A 69 5.14 20.17 -7.66
N ILE A 70 4.58 19.34 -6.79
CA ILE A 70 3.95 18.09 -7.17
C ILE A 70 2.73 18.37 -8.04
N LYS A 71 2.61 17.68 -9.16
CA LYS A 71 1.38 17.58 -9.94
C LYS A 71 0.86 16.17 -9.80
N LEU A 72 -0.30 16.04 -9.15
CA LEU A 72 -0.92 14.75 -8.95
C LEU A 72 -1.48 14.20 -10.25
N GLU A 73 -1.20 12.94 -10.54
CA GLU A 73 -1.84 12.20 -11.61
C GLU A 73 -3.31 11.94 -11.30
N LEU A 74 -4.12 11.64 -12.32
CA LEU A 74 -5.56 11.46 -12.13
C LEU A 74 -5.89 10.34 -11.12
N TRP A 75 -5.13 9.24 -11.14
CA TRP A 75 -5.31 8.15 -10.17
C TRP A 75 -5.02 8.60 -8.73
N GLN A 76 -4.03 9.46 -8.51
CA GLN A 76 -3.71 10.03 -7.20
C GLN A 76 -4.80 10.99 -6.74
N LYS A 77 -5.27 11.88 -7.66
CA LYS A 77 -6.41 12.79 -7.39
C LYS A 77 -7.67 12.01 -7.02
N ALA A 78 -7.91 10.89 -7.69
CA ALA A 78 -9.05 10.02 -7.39
C ALA A 78 -8.91 9.39 -5.99
N ILE A 79 -7.73 8.87 -5.61
CA ILE A 79 -7.46 8.35 -4.26
C ILE A 79 -7.66 9.44 -3.20
N VAL A 80 -7.04 10.61 -3.37
CA VAL A 80 -7.19 11.75 -2.44
C VAL A 80 -8.65 12.15 -2.33
N SER A 81 -9.40 12.14 -3.44
CA SER A 81 -10.84 12.46 -3.45
C SER A 81 -11.66 11.43 -2.64
N VAL A 82 -11.32 10.15 -2.71
CA VAL A 82 -11.99 9.13 -1.89
C VAL A 82 -11.65 9.31 -0.42
N ILE A 83 -10.36 9.45 -0.09
CA ILE A 83 -9.89 9.56 1.31
C ILE A 83 -10.54 10.75 2.01
N PHE A 84 -10.51 11.94 1.42
CA PHE A 84 -10.94 13.17 2.08
C PHE A 84 -12.36 13.61 1.72
N GLY A 85 -12.89 13.15 0.59
CA GLY A 85 -14.19 13.56 0.08
C GLY A 85 -15.35 12.62 0.41
N ILE A 86 -15.12 11.33 0.68
CA ILE A 86 -16.21 10.41 1.04
C ILE A 86 -16.49 10.52 2.54
N GLN A 87 -17.65 11.05 2.88
CA GLN A 87 -18.03 11.43 4.24
C GLN A 87 -19.46 10.97 4.56
N ASP A 88 -19.75 10.81 5.86
CA ASP A 88 -21.10 10.62 6.37
C ASP A 88 -21.89 11.95 6.47
N ALA A 89 -23.10 11.88 7.00
CA ALA A 89 -23.97 13.05 7.20
C ALA A 89 -23.38 14.09 8.15
N GLU A 90 -22.51 13.67 9.05
CA GLU A 90 -21.80 14.54 10.02
C GLU A 90 -20.49 15.11 9.44
N LYS A 91 -20.23 14.88 8.17
CA LYS A 91 -18.99 15.26 7.47
C LYS A 91 -17.73 14.57 8.00
N ILE A 92 -17.88 13.40 8.60
CA ILE A 92 -16.79 12.56 9.08
C ILE A 92 -16.37 11.61 7.97
N ARG A 93 -15.06 11.44 7.77
CA ARG A 93 -14.51 10.51 6.77
C ARG A 93 -14.98 9.08 7.04
N ILE A 94 -15.46 8.41 5.99
CA ILE A 94 -15.88 7.01 6.08
C ILE A 94 -14.68 6.09 6.26
N PHE A 95 -13.66 6.25 5.42
CA PHE A 95 -12.52 5.35 5.41
C PHE A 95 -11.45 5.80 6.41
N ARG A 96 -11.00 4.85 7.23
CA ARG A 96 -9.98 5.07 8.27
C ARG A 96 -8.77 4.14 8.13
N GLU A 97 -8.90 3.08 7.36
CA GLU A 97 -7.86 2.09 7.10
C GLU A 97 -7.66 2.00 5.59
N ILE A 98 -6.64 2.69 5.10
CA ILE A 98 -6.32 2.78 3.68
C ILE A 98 -5.17 1.83 3.40
N PHE A 99 -5.33 0.93 2.44
CA PHE A 99 -4.30 0.00 2.02
C PHE A 99 -4.02 0.12 0.52
N ILE A 100 -2.81 0.57 0.17
CA ILE A 100 -2.39 0.80 -1.21
C ILE A 100 -1.26 -0.17 -1.55
N VAL A 101 -1.52 -1.08 -2.47
CA VAL A 101 -0.52 -1.95 -3.08
C VAL A 101 -0.26 -1.45 -4.49
N ILE A 102 0.99 -1.07 -4.78
CA ILE A 102 1.36 -0.46 -6.06
C ILE A 102 2.84 -0.75 -6.37
N GLY A 103 3.18 -0.98 -7.62
CA GLY A 103 4.52 -1.32 -8.07
C GLY A 103 5.61 -0.35 -7.61
N ARG A 104 6.85 -0.78 -7.59
CA ARG A 104 8.01 0.09 -7.28
C ARG A 104 8.09 1.26 -8.25
N LYS A 105 8.68 2.38 -7.80
CA LYS A 105 8.91 3.61 -8.58
C LYS A 105 7.65 4.38 -8.98
N ASN A 106 6.48 4.02 -8.47
CA ASN A 106 5.22 4.75 -8.70
C ASN A 106 4.99 5.93 -7.73
N GLY A 107 6.01 6.39 -7.00
CA GLY A 107 5.91 7.58 -6.15
C GLY A 107 5.24 7.36 -4.78
N LYS A 108 5.18 6.13 -4.25
CA LYS A 108 4.50 5.77 -2.98
C LYS A 108 4.87 6.69 -1.81
N SER A 109 6.16 6.75 -1.48
CA SER A 109 6.63 7.49 -0.30
C SER A 109 6.43 8.99 -0.45
N LEU A 110 6.60 9.55 -1.68
CA LEU A 110 6.31 10.95 -1.96
C LEU A 110 4.81 11.24 -1.75
N PHE A 111 3.93 10.38 -2.24
CA PHE A 111 2.49 10.51 -2.06
C PHE A 111 2.08 10.43 -0.57
N ALA A 112 2.67 9.52 0.19
CA ALA A 112 2.46 9.44 1.63
C ALA A 112 2.94 10.71 2.35
N SER A 113 4.12 11.24 2.00
CA SER A 113 4.65 12.50 2.55
C SER A 113 3.72 13.69 2.28
N ALA A 114 3.12 13.75 1.09
CA ALA A 114 2.15 14.79 0.74
C ALA A 114 0.84 14.68 1.55
N ILE A 115 0.38 13.45 1.82
CA ILE A 115 -0.77 13.23 2.71
C ILE A 115 -0.44 13.64 4.15
N ILE A 116 0.77 13.33 4.65
CA ILE A 116 1.23 13.81 5.96
C ILE A 116 1.19 15.33 6.00
N ALA A 117 1.71 16.01 4.97
CA ALA A 117 1.73 17.47 4.90
C ALA A 117 0.31 18.04 4.97
N TYR A 118 -0.62 17.53 4.14
CA TYR A 118 -2.00 18.00 4.18
C TYR A 118 -2.64 17.81 5.57
N MET A 119 -2.47 16.65 6.18
CA MET A 119 -3.05 16.38 7.50
C MET A 119 -2.40 17.21 8.59
N ALA A 120 -1.09 17.39 8.57
CA ALA A 120 -0.37 18.14 9.59
C ALA A 120 -0.72 19.62 9.61
N TYR A 121 -1.00 20.23 8.45
CA TYR A 121 -1.23 21.68 8.34
C TYR A 121 -2.70 22.09 8.19
N LEU A 122 -3.55 21.23 7.60
CA LEU A 122 -4.92 21.63 7.23
C LEU A 122 -6.05 20.81 7.83
N GLU A 123 -5.76 19.71 8.51
CA GLU A 123 -6.79 19.00 9.27
C GLU A 123 -7.17 19.81 10.51
N PRO A 124 -8.46 19.92 10.83
CA PRO A 124 -8.95 20.84 11.88
C PRO A 124 -8.72 20.33 13.32
N GLU A 125 -8.24 19.11 13.49
CA GLU A 125 -8.09 18.51 14.82
C GLU A 125 -6.81 19.00 15.51
N TYR A 126 -6.93 19.56 16.71
CA TYR A 126 -5.81 20.09 17.47
C TYR A 126 -5.03 19.00 18.21
N GLY A 127 -3.73 19.18 18.38
CA GLY A 127 -2.88 18.24 19.10
C GLY A 127 -2.70 16.91 18.37
N GLN A 128 -2.53 16.94 17.06
CA GLN A 128 -2.38 15.76 16.25
C GLN A 128 -1.06 15.04 16.53
N GLU A 129 -1.11 13.72 16.57
CA GLU A 129 0.06 12.86 16.57
C GLU A 129 0.09 12.09 15.25
N ILE A 130 1.15 12.29 14.47
CA ILE A 130 1.38 11.64 13.19
C ILE A 130 2.59 10.73 13.30
N TYR A 131 2.43 9.46 12.97
CA TYR A 131 3.47 8.46 13.10
C TYR A 131 3.86 7.84 11.76
N CYS A 132 5.16 7.87 11.44
CA CYS A 132 5.74 7.06 10.38
C CYS A 132 6.25 5.76 11.01
N LEU A 133 5.64 4.64 10.69
CA LEU A 133 5.85 3.36 11.36
C LEU A 133 6.54 2.35 10.43
N ALA A 134 7.61 1.72 10.92
CA ALA A 134 8.31 0.63 10.22
C ALA A 134 9.02 -0.29 11.23
N PRO A 135 9.49 -1.48 10.80
CA PRO A 135 10.24 -2.39 11.67
C PRO A 135 11.53 -1.79 12.24
N LYS A 136 12.20 -0.95 11.45
CA LYS A 136 13.43 -0.24 11.84
C LYS A 136 13.24 1.26 11.74
N LEU A 137 13.91 2.00 12.64
CA LEU A 137 13.79 3.45 12.69
C LEU A 137 14.26 4.13 11.38
N ASP A 138 15.34 3.63 10.78
CA ASP A 138 15.84 4.16 9.51
C ASP A 138 14.83 4.00 8.36
N GLN A 139 14.04 2.93 8.37
CA GLN A 139 12.96 2.74 7.42
C GLN A 139 11.78 3.69 7.68
N ALA A 140 11.39 3.86 8.94
CA ALA A 140 10.36 4.82 9.33
C ALA A 140 10.78 6.27 8.98
N ALA A 141 12.07 6.56 9.08
CA ALA A 141 12.64 7.86 8.75
C ALA A 141 12.52 8.21 7.26
N LEU A 142 12.42 7.24 6.35
CA LEU A 142 12.36 7.52 4.91
C LEU A 142 11.15 8.41 4.52
N VAL A 143 9.96 8.10 5.02
CA VAL A 143 8.74 8.90 4.76
C VAL A 143 8.77 10.19 5.58
N TYR A 144 9.22 10.11 6.83
CA TYR A 144 9.37 11.25 7.73
C TYR A 144 10.34 12.31 7.17
N ASP A 145 11.53 11.91 6.71
CA ASP A 145 12.50 12.82 6.11
C ASP A 145 12.01 13.32 4.75
N GLY A 146 11.31 12.50 3.99
CA GLY A 146 10.65 12.91 2.75
C GLY A 146 9.62 14.02 2.99
N PHE A 147 8.80 13.89 4.03
CA PHE A 147 7.89 14.95 4.48
C PHE A 147 8.66 16.22 4.89
N TYR A 148 9.70 16.09 5.71
CA TYR A 148 10.49 17.24 6.17
C TYR A 148 11.14 17.99 5.00
N GLN A 149 11.77 17.29 4.07
CA GLN A 149 12.38 17.89 2.88
C GLN A 149 11.34 18.60 1.99
N MET A 150 10.16 17.99 1.82
CA MET A 150 9.04 18.56 1.07
C MET A 150 8.59 19.90 1.67
N VAL A 151 8.43 19.93 3.01
CA VAL A 151 7.98 21.12 3.74
C VAL A 151 9.06 22.22 3.72
N GLN A 152 10.34 21.85 3.84
CA GLN A 152 11.45 22.81 3.81
C GLN A 152 11.65 23.47 2.44
N ALA A 153 11.08 22.92 1.39
CA ALA A 153 11.11 23.50 0.05
C ALA A 153 10.06 24.60 -0.19
N GLU A 154 9.13 24.79 0.77
CA GLU A 154 8.06 25.80 0.73
C GLU A 154 8.17 26.69 1.98
N ASP A 155 8.50 27.97 1.76
CA ASP A 155 8.81 28.91 2.84
C ASP A 155 7.65 29.04 3.86
N GLU A 156 6.40 29.13 3.38
CA GLU A 156 5.22 29.25 4.26
C GLU A 156 5.04 28.04 5.19
N LEU A 157 5.38 26.84 4.72
CA LEU A 157 5.29 25.63 5.53
C LEU A 157 6.52 25.44 6.43
N ALA A 158 7.70 25.84 5.93
CA ALA A 158 8.98 25.70 6.64
C ALA A 158 9.01 26.55 7.91
N GLU A 159 8.46 27.78 7.86
CA GLU A 159 8.38 28.69 9.03
C GLU A 159 7.56 28.10 10.18
N LEU A 160 6.53 27.31 9.87
CA LEU A 160 5.64 26.68 10.87
C LEU A 160 6.21 25.38 11.45
N ALA A 161 7.15 24.71 10.75
CA ALA A 161 7.66 23.41 11.11
C ALA A 161 9.01 23.50 11.83
N LYS A 162 9.04 23.10 13.08
CA LYS A 162 10.29 23.05 13.87
C LYS A 162 10.78 21.63 14.03
N LYS A 163 11.90 21.28 13.37
CA LYS A 163 12.59 19.99 13.60
C LYS A 163 13.24 19.98 14.98
N ARG A 164 12.87 19.02 15.80
CA ARG A 164 13.46 18.76 17.12
C ARG A 164 14.29 17.47 17.05
N ARG A 165 14.85 17.06 18.17
CA ARG A 165 15.74 15.88 18.22
C ARG A 165 15.06 14.57 17.75
N SER A 166 13.76 14.39 18.08
CA SER A 166 13.03 13.14 17.85
C SER A 166 11.79 13.28 16.98
N ASP A 167 11.43 14.50 16.60
CA ASP A 167 10.19 14.78 15.90
C ASP A 167 10.23 16.11 15.14
N ILE A 168 9.18 16.35 14.35
CA ILE A 168 8.86 17.67 13.80
C ILE A 168 7.60 18.18 14.54
N TYR A 169 7.64 19.45 14.94
CA TYR A 169 6.58 20.10 15.68
C TYR A 169 6.02 21.29 14.93
N ILE A 170 4.70 21.36 14.82
CA ILE A 170 3.96 22.49 14.25
C ILE A 170 3.18 23.16 15.39
N ALA A 171 3.63 24.35 15.77
CA ALA A 171 3.17 25.02 16.99
C ALA A 171 1.70 25.45 16.93
N GLU A 172 1.25 25.96 15.78
CA GLU A 172 -0.11 26.49 15.62
C GLU A 172 -1.20 25.45 15.88
N SER A 173 -1.00 24.22 15.40
CA SER A 173 -1.94 23.11 15.59
C SER A 173 -1.56 22.17 16.74
N ASN A 174 -0.43 22.44 17.43
CA ASN A 174 0.17 21.53 18.41
C ASN A 174 0.40 20.13 17.85
N THR A 175 0.77 20.03 16.56
CA THR A 175 0.94 18.77 15.84
C THR A 175 2.37 18.25 16.00
N VAL A 176 2.50 16.96 16.24
CA VAL A 176 3.80 16.26 16.36
C VAL A 176 3.87 15.16 15.31
N ILE A 177 4.96 15.14 14.54
CA ILE A 177 5.24 14.09 13.53
C ILE A 177 6.49 13.32 13.96
N LYS A 178 6.40 11.98 14.09
CA LYS A 178 7.49 11.13 14.60
C LYS A 178 7.72 9.89 13.74
N PRO A 179 8.98 9.51 13.48
CA PRO A 179 9.31 8.17 13.04
C PRO A 179 9.33 7.23 14.25
N ILE A 180 8.73 6.03 14.11
CA ILE A 180 8.64 5.02 15.18
C ILE A 180 9.05 3.67 14.62
N ALA A 181 9.99 2.99 15.31
CA ALA A 181 10.26 1.58 15.10
C ALA A 181 9.36 0.70 15.98
N PHE A 182 9.17 -0.56 15.61
CA PHE A 182 8.43 -1.51 16.44
C PHE A 182 9.04 -1.63 17.83
N ASN A 183 8.21 -1.52 18.85
CA ASN A 183 8.62 -1.73 20.22
C ASN A 183 7.44 -2.23 21.06
N ALA A 184 7.34 -3.54 21.19
CA ALA A 184 6.26 -4.20 21.93
C ALA A 184 6.15 -3.78 23.42
N LYS A 185 7.20 -3.19 24.00
CA LYS A 185 7.23 -2.77 25.40
C LYS A 185 6.74 -1.33 25.65
N LYS A 186 6.50 -0.53 24.61
CA LYS A 186 6.06 0.87 24.69
C LYS A 186 4.77 1.11 23.91
N SER A 187 3.84 0.18 23.98
CA SER A 187 2.63 0.19 23.14
C SER A 187 1.48 1.04 23.71
N ASP A 188 1.60 1.53 24.92
CA ASP A 188 0.53 2.29 25.59
C ASP A 188 0.75 3.81 25.49
N GLY A 189 -0.35 4.55 25.29
CA GLY A 189 -0.35 6.02 25.30
C GLY A 189 -0.25 6.68 23.92
N PHE A 190 -0.38 5.94 22.81
CA PHE A 190 -0.52 6.54 21.48
C PHE A 190 -1.92 7.13 21.28
N ASN A 191 -1.98 8.30 20.62
CA ASN A 191 -3.23 8.95 20.24
C ASN A 191 -3.14 9.46 18.79
N PRO A 192 -2.95 8.55 17.81
CA PRO A 192 -2.62 8.94 16.45
C PRO A 192 -3.82 9.55 15.71
N GLN A 193 -3.55 10.65 15.02
CA GLN A 193 -4.42 11.18 13.97
C GLN A 193 -4.11 10.53 12.62
N LEU A 194 -2.83 10.25 12.37
CA LEU A 194 -2.37 9.53 11.19
C LEU A 194 -1.25 8.57 11.56
N VAL A 195 -1.36 7.33 11.08
CA VAL A 195 -0.24 6.38 11.06
C VAL A 195 0.07 6.03 9.61
N VAL A 196 1.30 6.26 9.19
CA VAL A 196 1.79 5.85 7.88
C VAL A 196 2.67 4.63 8.04
N CYS A 197 2.24 3.53 7.42
CA CYS A 197 2.95 2.25 7.40
C CYS A 197 3.54 2.02 6.01
N ASP A 198 4.86 2.14 5.87
CA ASP A 198 5.54 1.92 4.58
C ASP A 198 6.16 0.52 4.50
N GLU A 199 6.24 -0.02 3.28
CA GLU A 199 6.83 -1.32 2.94
C GLU A 199 6.30 -2.49 3.81
N MET A 200 4.98 -2.55 4.01
CA MET A 200 4.34 -3.53 4.90
C MET A 200 4.64 -4.99 4.55
N ALA A 201 4.92 -5.30 3.29
CA ALA A 201 5.31 -6.65 2.89
C ALA A 201 6.69 -7.09 3.46
N ALA A 202 7.46 -6.16 4.01
CA ALA A 202 8.70 -6.44 4.73
C ALA A 202 8.50 -6.62 6.26
N TRP A 203 7.28 -6.46 6.77
CA TRP A 203 6.98 -6.59 8.19
C TRP A 203 6.79 -8.07 8.54
N SER A 204 7.79 -8.68 9.14
CA SER A 204 7.80 -10.11 9.44
C SER A 204 7.21 -10.46 10.81
N GLY A 205 6.55 -11.61 10.87
CA GLY A 205 6.11 -12.27 12.08
C GLY A 205 5.05 -11.53 12.90
N ASP A 206 4.77 -12.07 14.07
CA ASP A 206 3.78 -11.54 15.02
C ASP A 206 4.05 -10.11 15.47
N ALA A 207 5.31 -9.65 15.44
CA ALA A 207 5.65 -8.31 15.89
C ALA A 207 5.03 -7.22 15.00
N GLY A 208 5.04 -7.42 13.68
CA GLY A 208 4.40 -6.50 12.73
C GLY A 208 2.89 -6.47 12.90
N LEU A 209 2.26 -7.63 13.05
CA LEU A 209 0.83 -7.75 13.29
C LEU A 209 0.43 -7.07 14.60
N LYS A 210 1.08 -7.39 15.70
CA LYS A 210 0.82 -6.79 17.02
C LYS A 210 0.98 -5.27 17.01
N GLN A 211 2.05 -4.76 16.37
CA GLN A 211 2.27 -3.32 16.31
C GLN A 211 1.20 -2.60 15.49
N TYR A 212 0.77 -3.21 14.38
CA TYR A 212 -0.32 -2.68 13.58
C TYR A 212 -1.64 -2.62 14.37
N GLU A 213 -2.01 -3.70 15.07
CA GLU A 213 -3.23 -3.77 15.89
C GLU A 213 -3.21 -2.77 17.05
N VAL A 214 -2.06 -2.55 17.68
CA VAL A 214 -1.89 -1.50 18.70
C VAL A 214 -2.20 -0.11 18.12
N MET A 215 -1.61 0.22 16.98
CA MET A 215 -1.87 1.52 16.33
C MET A 215 -3.33 1.65 15.88
N LYS A 216 -3.91 0.58 15.35
CA LYS A 216 -5.31 0.54 14.94
C LYS A 216 -6.26 0.75 16.13
N SER A 217 -6.02 0.10 17.25
CA SER A 217 -6.81 0.27 18.46
C SER A 217 -6.70 1.69 19.04
N ALA A 218 -5.53 2.31 18.95
CA ALA A 218 -5.27 3.67 19.41
C ALA A 218 -6.01 4.77 18.62
N LEU A 219 -6.52 4.46 17.42
CA LEU A 219 -7.31 5.42 16.64
C LEU A 219 -8.65 5.82 17.31
N GLY A 220 -9.12 5.03 18.26
CA GLY A 220 -10.46 5.20 18.83
C GLY A 220 -10.71 6.54 19.54
N ALA A 221 -9.65 7.25 19.97
CA ALA A 221 -9.75 8.50 20.69
C ALA A 221 -9.90 9.74 19.78
N ARG A 222 -9.74 9.59 18.46
CA ARG A 222 -9.80 10.68 17.49
C ARG A 222 -11.10 10.67 16.68
N THR A 223 -11.51 11.84 16.22
CA THR A 223 -12.74 11.98 15.42
C THR A 223 -12.55 11.42 14.01
N GLN A 224 -11.46 11.79 13.34
CA GLN A 224 -11.17 11.42 11.96
C GLN A 224 -9.76 10.85 11.79
N PRO A 225 -9.38 9.83 12.57
CA PRO A 225 -8.05 9.23 12.44
C PRO A 225 -7.93 8.38 11.19
N MET A 226 -6.68 8.08 10.80
CA MET A 226 -6.41 7.26 9.62
C MET A 226 -5.13 6.44 9.78
N ILE A 227 -5.15 5.19 9.30
CA ILE A 227 -3.94 4.43 8.96
C ILE A 227 -3.81 4.41 7.43
N LEU A 228 -2.66 4.83 6.94
CA LEU A 228 -2.26 4.76 5.54
C LEU A 228 -1.16 3.72 5.40
N SER A 229 -1.51 2.55 4.91
CA SER A 229 -0.61 1.44 4.64
C SER A 229 -0.25 1.39 3.17
N ILE A 230 1.03 1.46 2.84
CA ILE A 230 1.52 1.42 1.46
C ILE A 230 2.59 0.35 1.30
N SER A 231 2.54 -0.40 0.21
CA SER A 231 3.47 -1.49 -0.03
C SER A 231 3.56 -1.88 -1.51
N THR A 232 4.61 -2.61 -1.84
CA THR A 232 4.61 -3.60 -2.92
C THR A 232 4.25 -4.96 -2.35
N ALA A 233 4.11 -5.99 -3.18
CA ALA A 233 4.11 -7.37 -2.70
C ALA A 233 5.49 -7.76 -2.13
N GLY A 234 5.56 -8.89 -1.44
CA GLY A 234 6.76 -9.39 -0.79
C GLY A 234 6.87 -10.91 -0.85
N TYR A 235 7.79 -11.45 -0.04
CA TYR A 235 8.06 -12.88 0.07
C TYR A 235 7.64 -13.49 1.41
N ILE A 236 7.38 -12.63 2.42
CA ILE A 236 7.09 -13.07 3.79
C ILE A 236 5.67 -13.60 3.85
N ASN A 237 5.51 -14.78 4.44
CA ASN A 237 4.21 -15.40 4.69
C ASN A 237 3.69 -15.06 6.09
N ASP A 238 2.38 -15.17 6.28
CA ASP A 238 1.67 -14.97 7.56
C ASP A 238 1.98 -13.61 8.19
N SER A 239 2.08 -12.58 7.34
CA SER A 239 2.38 -11.21 7.73
C SER A 239 1.10 -10.36 7.79
N ILE A 240 1.22 -9.17 8.40
CA ILE A 240 0.14 -8.16 8.34
C ILE A 240 -0.25 -7.79 6.91
N TYR A 241 0.70 -7.85 5.96
CA TYR A 241 0.40 -7.66 4.54
C TYR A 241 -0.58 -8.71 4.03
N ASP A 242 -0.40 -9.99 4.39
CA ASP A 242 -1.28 -11.08 3.97
C ASP A 242 -2.67 -10.93 4.57
N GLU A 243 -2.75 -10.53 5.83
CA GLU A 243 -4.03 -10.27 6.48
C GLU A 243 -4.77 -9.14 5.79
N LEU A 244 -4.10 -8.01 5.52
CA LEU A 244 -4.71 -6.89 4.80
C LEU A 244 -5.11 -7.27 3.37
N MET A 245 -4.31 -8.07 2.66
CA MET A 245 -4.67 -8.59 1.33
C MET A 245 -5.92 -9.48 1.39
N LYS A 246 -5.99 -10.40 2.37
CA LYS A 246 -7.16 -11.28 2.58
C LYS A 246 -8.41 -10.47 2.89
N ARG A 247 -8.34 -9.53 3.82
CA ARG A 247 -9.45 -8.63 4.18
C ARG A 247 -9.88 -7.78 2.98
N SER A 248 -8.92 -7.18 2.27
CA SER A 248 -9.15 -6.36 1.08
C SER A 248 -9.84 -7.12 -0.04
N THR A 249 -9.35 -8.30 -0.39
CA THR A 249 -9.95 -9.13 -1.44
C THR A 249 -11.33 -9.66 -1.04
N SER A 250 -11.55 -9.99 0.24
CA SER A 250 -12.86 -10.35 0.78
C SER A 250 -13.84 -9.18 0.67
N PHE A 251 -13.43 -7.97 1.05
CA PHE A 251 -14.21 -6.74 0.91
C PHE A 251 -14.57 -6.47 -0.56
N LEU A 252 -13.58 -6.51 -1.46
CA LEU A 252 -13.79 -6.27 -2.89
C LEU A 252 -14.69 -7.32 -3.56
N LYS A 253 -14.73 -8.54 -3.05
CA LYS A 253 -15.66 -9.60 -3.50
C LYS A 253 -17.07 -9.46 -2.92
N GLY A 254 -17.29 -8.55 -1.97
CA GLY A 254 -18.58 -8.37 -1.30
C GLY A 254 -18.84 -9.36 -0.15
N ASN A 255 -17.80 -10.07 0.30
CA ASN A 255 -17.89 -11.08 1.36
C ASN A 255 -17.60 -10.51 2.76
N SER A 256 -17.32 -9.21 2.87
CA SER A 256 -17.02 -8.54 4.13
C SER A 256 -18.00 -7.40 4.41
N LYS A 257 -18.34 -7.22 5.69
CA LYS A 257 -19.16 -6.11 6.17
C LYS A 257 -18.32 -4.92 6.65
N GLU A 258 -17.01 -4.95 6.44
CA GLU A 258 -16.12 -3.86 6.82
C GLU A 258 -16.47 -2.59 6.04
N ARG A 259 -16.64 -1.46 6.76
CA ARG A 259 -17.01 -0.18 6.15
C ARG A 259 -15.90 0.85 6.19
N ARG A 260 -14.83 0.59 6.95
CA ARG A 260 -13.74 1.55 7.20
C ARG A 260 -12.48 1.23 6.40
N LEU A 261 -12.41 0.04 5.78
CA LEU A 261 -11.30 -0.40 4.94
C LEU A 261 -11.45 0.14 3.52
N LEU A 262 -10.36 0.70 2.98
CA LEU A 262 -10.27 1.24 1.62
C LEU A 262 -9.04 0.65 0.91
N PRO A 263 -9.20 -0.44 0.16
CA PRO A 263 -8.09 -1.05 -0.55
C PRO A 263 -7.95 -0.51 -1.97
N PHE A 264 -6.73 -0.13 -2.34
CA PHE A 264 -6.33 0.15 -3.72
C PHE A 264 -5.24 -0.84 -4.13
N LEU A 265 -5.63 -1.90 -4.83
CA LEU A 265 -4.74 -2.99 -5.22
C LEU A 265 -4.35 -2.84 -6.70
N TYR A 266 -3.26 -2.11 -6.97
CA TYR A 266 -2.65 -2.01 -8.29
C TYR A 266 -1.75 -3.22 -8.50
N MET A 267 -2.26 -4.20 -9.22
CA MET A 267 -1.56 -5.45 -9.52
C MET A 267 -2.02 -5.98 -10.88
N ILE A 268 -1.23 -6.83 -11.47
CA ILE A 268 -1.59 -7.51 -12.72
C ILE A 268 -2.76 -8.46 -12.48
N ASP A 269 -3.56 -8.70 -13.53
CA ASP A 269 -4.71 -9.60 -13.47
C ASP A 269 -4.38 -11.02 -13.90
N ASP A 270 -3.44 -11.17 -14.84
CA ASP A 270 -3.01 -12.43 -15.46
C ASP A 270 -1.51 -12.62 -15.26
N VAL A 271 -1.13 -13.57 -14.43
CA VAL A 271 0.28 -13.85 -14.10
C VAL A 271 1.04 -14.40 -15.31
N GLU A 272 0.37 -15.10 -16.23
CA GLU A 272 1.02 -15.64 -17.44
C GLU A 272 1.47 -14.51 -18.40
N LYS A 273 0.84 -13.35 -18.31
CA LYS A 273 1.17 -12.14 -19.08
C LYS A 273 2.05 -11.16 -18.32
N TRP A 274 2.86 -11.66 -17.40
CA TRP A 274 3.70 -10.81 -16.53
C TRP A 274 4.68 -9.90 -17.29
N ASN A 275 5.05 -10.25 -18.53
CA ASN A 275 5.93 -9.51 -19.44
C ASN A 275 5.17 -8.64 -20.47
N ASP A 276 3.83 -8.60 -20.42
CA ASP A 276 3.01 -7.73 -21.26
C ASP A 276 2.94 -6.32 -20.65
N ILE A 277 3.24 -5.30 -21.45
CA ILE A 277 3.29 -3.90 -20.99
C ILE A 277 1.91 -3.39 -20.54
N ASP A 278 0.83 -3.77 -21.21
CA ASP A 278 -0.51 -3.34 -20.84
C ASP A 278 -0.98 -4.03 -19.55
N GLU A 279 -0.55 -5.27 -19.35
CA GLU A 279 -0.76 -5.95 -18.06
C GLU A 279 0.03 -5.25 -16.94
N LEU A 280 1.28 -4.86 -17.20
CA LEU A 280 2.12 -4.13 -16.24
C LEU A 280 1.57 -2.74 -15.89
N LYS A 281 0.90 -2.03 -16.79
CA LYS A 281 0.24 -0.75 -16.51
C LYS A 281 -0.81 -0.87 -15.41
N LYS A 282 -1.45 -2.04 -15.24
CA LYS A 282 -2.41 -2.30 -14.15
C LYS A 282 -1.78 -2.23 -12.77
N ALA A 283 -0.51 -2.61 -12.64
CA ALA A 283 0.26 -2.54 -11.40
C ALA A 283 1.05 -1.23 -11.25
N ASN A 284 1.24 -0.49 -12.36
CA ASN A 284 2.12 0.67 -12.45
C ASN A 284 1.43 1.87 -13.10
N PRO A 285 0.47 2.52 -12.42
CA PRO A 285 -0.30 3.63 -12.97
C PRO A 285 0.54 4.88 -13.28
N ASN A 286 1.78 4.96 -12.80
CA ASN A 286 2.74 6.02 -13.11
C ASN A 286 3.74 5.62 -14.21
N MET A 287 3.51 4.53 -14.92
CA MET A 287 4.30 4.19 -16.09
C MET A 287 4.19 5.30 -17.15
N GLY A 288 5.33 5.74 -17.67
CA GLY A 288 5.42 6.90 -18.56
C GLY A 288 5.53 8.26 -17.86
N VAL A 289 5.32 8.32 -16.53
CA VAL A 289 5.44 9.53 -15.72
C VAL A 289 6.68 9.47 -14.83
N SER A 290 6.68 8.61 -13.81
CA SER A 290 7.80 8.47 -12.87
C SER A 290 8.75 7.35 -13.24
N VAL A 291 8.33 6.39 -14.05
CA VAL A 291 9.15 5.29 -14.55
C VAL A 291 8.86 5.09 -16.05
N LYS A 292 9.92 5.04 -16.85
CA LYS A 292 9.81 4.88 -18.30
C LYS A 292 9.43 3.45 -18.66
N GLU A 293 8.70 3.28 -19.76
CA GLU A 293 8.35 1.96 -20.29
C GLU A 293 9.62 1.15 -20.66
N SER A 294 10.65 1.81 -21.24
CA SER A 294 11.93 1.17 -21.54
C SER A 294 12.60 0.49 -20.33
N PHE A 295 12.46 1.08 -19.14
CA PHE A 295 12.95 0.45 -17.91
C PHE A 295 12.30 -0.91 -17.65
N PHE A 296 11.00 -1.04 -17.87
CA PHE A 296 10.32 -2.33 -17.71
C PHE A 296 10.75 -3.34 -18.78
N MET A 297 10.98 -2.91 -20.01
CA MET A 297 11.48 -3.77 -21.06
C MET A 297 12.87 -4.37 -20.71
N ASP A 298 13.77 -3.53 -20.17
CA ASP A 298 15.09 -3.96 -19.72
C ASP A 298 14.97 -4.98 -18.56
N GLU A 299 14.12 -4.71 -17.57
CA GLU A 299 13.91 -5.59 -16.43
C GLU A 299 13.23 -6.92 -16.82
N ILE A 300 12.31 -6.90 -17.81
CA ILE A 300 11.70 -8.13 -18.38
C ILE A 300 12.78 -9.00 -18.99
N ALA A 301 13.66 -8.44 -19.84
CA ALA A 301 14.74 -9.20 -20.47
C ALA A 301 15.66 -9.88 -19.43
N VAL A 302 15.93 -9.21 -18.31
CA VAL A 302 16.68 -9.80 -17.20
C VAL A 302 15.88 -10.91 -16.49
N ALA A 303 14.58 -10.70 -16.31
CA ALA A 303 13.72 -11.65 -15.61
C ALA A 303 13.47 -12.93 -16.41
N GLU A 304 13.41 -12.86 -17.75
CA GLU A 304 13.29 -14.03 -18.65
C GLU A 304 14.49 -14.96 -18.55
N GLY A 305 15.66 -14.43 -18.24
CA GLY A 305 16.90 -15.20 -18.12
C GLY A 305 17.10 -15.92 -16.78
N SER A 306 16.25 -15.68 -15.75
CA SER A 306 16.48 -16.21 -14.41
C SER A 306 15.20 -16.28 -13.57
N LEU A 307 14.89 -17.46 -13.03
CA LEU A 307 13.72 -17.66 -12.14
C LEU A 307 13.74 -16.74 -10.92
N SER A 308 14.91 -16.53 -10.31
CA SER A 308 15.05 -15.61 -9.18
C SER A 308 14.75 -14.18 -9.58
N LYS A 309 15.18 -13.74 -10.77
CA LYS A 309 14.88 -12.39 -11.29
C LYS A 309 13.43 -12.26 -11.69
N LYS A 310 12.81 -13.30 -12.24
CA LYS A 310 11.37 -13.35 -12.51
C LYS A 310 10.57 -13.22 -11.21
N ALA A 311 10.92 -13.97 -10.16
CA ALA A 311 10.27 -13.85 -8.85
C ALA A 311 10.42 -12.43 -8.26
N GLU A 312 11.59 -11.82 -8.40
CA GLU A 312 11.84 -10.44 -7.99
C GLU A 312 10.97 -9.45 -8.79
N PHE A 313 10.89 -9.62 -10.10
CA PHE A 313 10.07 -8.79 -10.99
C PHE A 313 8.57 -8.90 -10.66
N LEU A 314 8.06 -10.13 -10.53
CA LEU A 314 6.67 -10.40 -10.14
C LEU A 314 6.30 -9.72 -8.83
N THR A 315 7.20 -9.77 -7.85
CA THR A 315 6.95 -9.14 -6.55
C THR A 315 6.98 -7.62 -6.62
N LYS A 316 8.00 -7.05 -7.27
CA LYS A 316 8.27 -5.60 -7.21
C LYS A 316 7.45 -4.77 -8.19
N TYR A 317 7.15 -5.32 -9.37
CA TYR A 317 6.52 -4.57 -10.46
C TYR A 317 5.14 -5.08 -10.85
N CYS A 318 4.85 -6.37 -10.61
CA CYS A 318 3.53 -6.95 -10.86
C CYS A 318 2.65 -7.00 -9.60
N ASN A 319 3.24 -6.81 -8.42
CA ASN A 319 2.60 -6.97 -7.10
C ASN A 319 2.00 -8.38 -6.89
N ILE A 320 2.65 -9.39 -7.44
CA ILE A 320 2.33 -10.81 -7.23
C ILE A 320 3.27 -11.35 -6.17
N LYS A 321 2.69 -11.78 -5.06
CA LYS A 321 3.44 -12.39 -3.96
C LYS A 321 4.12 -13.66 -4.43
N GLN A 322 5.37 -13.85 -4.00
CA GLN A 322 6.15 -15.06 -4.23
C GLN A 322 6.55 -15.68 -2.89
N ASN A 323 6.64 -17.01 -2.83
CA ASN A 323 6.99 -17.72 -1.60
C ASN A 323 8.47 -17.63 -1.25
N SER A 324 9.35 -17.37 -2.23
CA SER A 324 10.79 -17.24 -2.05
C SER A 324 11.40 -16.39 -3.17
N SER A 325 12.46 -15.64 -2.84
CA SER A 325 13.31 -15.00 -3.86
C SER A 325 14.27 -16.00 -4.52
N ILE A 326 14.39 -17.21 -3.97
CA ILE A 326 15.25 -18.29 -4.45
C ILE A 326 14.33 -19.49 -4.72
N ALA A 327 13.52 -19.40 -5.75
CA ALA A 327 12.73 -20.56 -6.20
C ALA A 327 13.62 -21.48 -7.05
N TRP A 328 13.76 -22.74 -6.62
CA TRP A 328 14.41 -23.79 -7.42
C TRP A 328 13.51 -24.25 -8.57
N LEU A 329 12.19 -24.31 -8.32
CA LEU A 329 11.16 -24.66 -9.30
C LEU A 329 10.02 -23.65 -9.26
N GLU A 330 9.41 -23.38 -10.40
CA GLU A 330 8.16 -22.62 -10.45
C GLU A 330 7.03 -23.43 -9.77
N TYR A 331 6.20 -22.75 -8.96
CA TYR A 331 5.06 -23.39 -8.29
C TYR A 331 4.15 -24.13 -9.28
N GLN A 332 3.85 -23.50 -10.42
CA GLN A 332 3.03 -24.10 -11.48
C GLN A 332 3.67 -25.38 -12.08
N THR A 333 5.00 -25.40 -12.20
CA THR A 333 5.73 -26.60 -12.66
C THR A 333 5.58 -27.74 -11.65
N VAL A 334 5.64 -27.42 -10.36
CA VAL A 334 5.45 -28.42 -9.30
C VAL A 334 4.00 -28.90 -9.26
N GLU A 335 3.04 -27.99 -9.37
CA GLU A 335 1.60 -28.32 -9.38
C GLU A 335 1.22 -29.15 -10.61
N ASN A 336 1.73 -28.78 -11.79
CA ASN A 336 1.50 -29.52 -13.03
C ASN A 336 2.22 -30.88 -13.07
N ALA A 337 3.26 -31.06 -12.25
CA ALA A 337 3.95 -32.35 -12.10
C ALA A 337 3.20 -33.33 -11.18
N GLY A 338 2.18 -32.85 -10.48
CA GLY A 338 1.31 -33.67 -9.66
C GLY A 338 0.58 -34.71 -10.53
N VAL A 339 0.64 -35.98 -10.13
CA VAL A 339 -0.08 -37.08 -10.78
C VAL A 339 -1.00 -37.75 -9.76
N GLU A 340 -2.20 -38.09 -10.17
CA GLU A 340 -3.11 -38.90 -9.35
C GLU A 340 -2.67 -40.36 -9.41
N LYS A 341 -1.69 -40.73 -8.56
CA LYS A 341 -1.26 -42.09 -8.33
C LYS A 341 -1.36 -42.45 -6.86
N THR A 342 -1.69 -43.69 -6.60
CA THR A 342 -1.74 -44.26 -5.26
C THR A 342 -0.47 -45.01 -4.94
N LEU A 343 -0.22 -45.32 -3.65
CA LEU A 343 0.92 -46.16 -3.25
C LEU A 343 0.91 -47.56 -3.90
N GLU A 344 -0.28 -48.06 -4.21
CA GLU A 344 -0.44 -49.37 -4.91
C GLU A 344 0.11 -49.37 -6.34
N ASP A 345 0.10 -48.22 -7.02
CA ASP A 345 0.64 -48.06 -8.37
C ASP A 345 2.18 -48.22 -8.39
N PHE A 346 2.82 -48.13 -7.23
CA PHE A 346 4.25 -48.23 -7.04
C PHE A 346 4.66 -49.52 -6.31
N ARG A 347 3.76 -50.50 -6.22
CA ARG A 347 4.08 -51.79 -5.62
C ARG A 347 5.22 -52.45 -6.38
N ASP A 348 6.19 -52.97 -5.65
CA ASP A 348 7.40 -53.62 -6.19
C ASP A 348 8.41 -52.69 -6.87
N CYS A 349 8.22 -51.35 -6.77
CA CYS A 349 9.21 -50.35 -7.20
C CYS A 349 10.30 -50.17 -6.13
N TYR A 350 11.52 -49.88 -6.60
CA TYR A 350 12.60 -49.47 -5.70
C TYR A 350 12.32 -48.07 -5.16
N ALA A 351 12.48 -47.86 -3.87
CA ALA A 351 12.19 -46.58 -3.22
C ALA A 351 13.32 -46.21 -2.26
N VAL A 352 13.60 -44.90 -2.14
CA VAL A 352 14.51 -44.31 -1.17
C VAL A 352 13.74 -43.42 -0.24
N GLY A 353 13.76 -43.72 1.08
CA GLY A 353 13.13 -42.91 2.11
C GLY A 353 14.11 -41.92 2.73
N GLY A 354 13.67 -40.68 2.96
CA GLY A 354 14.37 -39.67 3.74
C GLY A 354 13.51 -39.22 4.91
N ILE A 355 14.10 -39.09 6.11
CA ILE A 355 13.41 -38.59 7.31
C ILE A 355 14.26 -37.47 7.90
N ASP A 356 13.62 -36.33 8.14
CA ASP A 356 14.18 -35.20 8.91
C ASP A 356 13.44 -35.10 10.23
N LEU A 357 14.18 -35.23 11.35
CA LEU A 357 13.62 -35.26 12.70
C LEU A 357 13.85 -33.95 13.43
N SER A 358 12.77 -33.32 13.85
CA SER A 358 12.81 -32.12 14.67
C SER A 358 13.04 -32.48 16.16
N GLN A 359 13.71 -31.60 16.92
CA GLN A 359 13.91 -31.78 18.38
C GLN A 359 12.95 -30.96 19.25
N THR A 360 12.49 -29.77 18.80
CA THR A 360 11.64 -28.91 19.65
C THR A 360 10.60 -28.08 18.92
N THR A 361 11.01 -27.21 18.01
CA THR A 361 10.12 -26.21 17.36
C THR A 361 10.08 -26.31 15.84
N ASP A 362 10.77 -27.26 15.29
CA ASP A 362 10.86 -27.51 13.87
C ASP A 362 9.89 -28.63 13.43
N LEU A 363 9.63 -28.74 12.15
CA LEU A 363 8.72 -29.75 11.59
C LEU A 363 9.47 -31.05 11.28
N THR A 364 8.92 -32.17 11.68
CA THR A 364 9.38 -33.48 11.20
C THR A 364 8.85 -33.72 9.79
N ALA A 365 9.74 -34.02 8.85
CA ALA A 365 9.39 -34.36 7.48
C ALA A 365 9.82 -35.78 7.12
N ALA A 366 8.98 -36.51 6.39
CA ALA A 366 9.30 -37.80 5.80
C ALA A 366 8.97 -37.76 4.31
N SER A 367 9.91 -38.22 3.49
CA SER A 367 9.73 -38.29 2.04
C SER A 367 10.17 -39.64 1.50
N VAL A 368 9.57 -40.03 0.41
CA VAL A 368 9.94 -41.25 -0.35
C VAL A 368 10.07 -40.87 -1.81
N VAL A 369 11.16 -41.30 -2.42
CA VAL A 369 11.40 -41.20 -3.86
C VAL A 369 11.33 -42.60 -4.43
N ILE A 370 10.48 -42.83 -5.43
CA ILE A 370 10.24 -44.11 -6.07
C ILE A 370 10.73 -44.06 -7.51
#